data_ad5823c577cca5db63107dd25f987ce4
#
_entry.id   ad5823c577cca5db63107dd25f987ce4
#
_cell.length_a   1.000
_cell.length_b   1.000
_cell.length_c   1.000
_cell.angle_alpha   90.00
_cell.angle_beta   90.00
_cell.angle_gamma   90.00
#
_symmetry.space_group_name_H-M   'P 1'
#
loop_
_entity.id
_entity.type
_entity.pdbx_description
1 polymer ?
#
loop_
_entity_poly.entity_id
_entity_poly.type
_entity_poly.pdbx_seq_one_letter_code
_entity_poly.pdbx_strand_id
1 'polypeptide(L)'
;MPMLFSDSLFNSLTIITAILYVSGAGLVAVNMLNNTIVNKQRQLVLASALAAAFMHTLLVLHSYNINQMIANDFFSMLSLVFLVISLLFIATAFSQPVETLAIIVFPFSAIAVLLNIGNSIPATTNVNLDSALQVHIILSIVSYSLLSVAAFQAIFVSIQEKQLHDRHPGRFIGRLPSLQLMETLLFRVLSVGLALLTLALATGFIFLDDIFAQHIAHKTVLSILAWLVFATLLWGRHSLGWRGQKAVKWTYGGYFSLMLAYFGSKFVLQLVLNQS
;
A
#
# COMPACT_ATOMS: atom_id res chain seq x y z
N MET A 1 -28.91 -5.75 4.84
CA MET A 1 -28.86 -4.28 4.70
C MET A 1 -29.13 -3.94 3.24
N PRO A 2 -29.79 -2.83 2.89
CA PRO A 2 -29.99 -2.46 1.50
C PRO A 2 -28.63 -2.17 0.82
N MET A 3 -28.49 -2.57 -0.44
CA MET A 3 -27.33 -2.21 -1.26
C MET A 3 -27.20 -0.68 -1.31
N LEU A 4 -25.99 -0.13 -1.07
CA LEU A 4 -25.76 1.32 -1.13
C LEU A 4 -25.94 1.85 -2.56
N PHE A 5 -25.61 1.03 -3.56
CA PHE A 5 -25.66 1.38 -4.98
C PHE A 5 -26.19 0.20 -5.81
N SER A 6 -26.76 0.49 -6.98
CA SER A 6 -26.99 -0.53 -8.02
C SER A 6 -25.67 -0.92 -8.67
N ASP A 7 -25.58 -2.11 -9.28
CA ASP A 7 -24.35 -2.59 -9.94
C ASP A 7 -23.86 -1.63 -11.04
N SER A 8 -24.78 -1.02 -11.79
CA SER A 8 -24.43 -0.03 -12.82
C SER A 8 -23.81 1.22 -12.22
N LEU A 9 -24.33 1.69 -11.10
CA LEU A 9 -23.79 2.85 -10.38
C LEU A 9 -22.45 2.52 -9.73
N PHE A 10 -22.30 1.32 -9.15
CA PHE A 10 -21.02 0.84 -8.60
C PHE A 10 -19.94 0.85 -9.67
N ASN A 11 -20.20 0.26 -10.85
CA ASN A 11 -19.24 0.23 -11.94
C ASN A 11 -18.89 1.63 -12.45
N SER A 12 -19.88 2.53 -12.55
CA SER A 12 -19.65 3.93 -12.96
C SER A 12 -18.76 4.67 -11.96
N LEU A 13 -19.03 4.54 -10.66
CA LEU A 13 -18.22 5.14 -9.59
C LEU A 13 -16.80 4.58 -9.58
N THR A 14 -16.62 3.28 -9.83
CA THR A 14 -15.31 2.63 -9.95
C THR A 14 -14.48 3.25 -11.08
N ILE A 15 -15.08 3.45 -12.26
CA ILE A 15 -14.41 4.08 -13.41
C ILE A 15 -14.05 5.54 -13.09
N ILE A 16 -14.98 6.30 -12.50
CA ILE A 16 -14.73 7.70 -12.09
C ILE A 16 -13.57 7.76 -11.09
N THR A 17 -13.55 6.86 -10.10
CA THR A 17 -12.47 6.80 -9.10
C THR A 17 -11.11 6.51 -9.75
N ALA A 18 -11.06 5.59 -10.70
CA ALA A 18 -9.84 5.29 -11.45
C ALA A 18 -9.36 6.49 -12.28
N ILE A 19 -10.28 7.21 -12.94
CA ILE A 19 -9.96 8.42 -13.70
C ILE A 19 -9.40 9.51 -12.77
N LEU A 20 -9.98 9.70 -11.58
CA LEU A 20 -9.50 10.66 -10.59
C LEU A 20 -8.06 10.32 -10.13
N TYR A 21 -7.75 9.05 -9.88
CA TYR A 21 -6.38 8.64 -9.55
C TYR A 21 -5.42 8.90 -10.72
N VAL A 22 -5.77 8.46 -11.92
CA VAL A 22 -4.91 8.65 -13.11
C VAL A 22 -4.71 10.14 -13.42
N SER A 23 -5.75 10.96 -13.30
CA SER A 23 -5.64 12.41 -13.50
C SER A 23 -4.72 13.06 -12.48
N GLY A 24 -4.79 12.65 -11.21
CA GLY A 24 -3.87 13.09 -10.16
C GLY A 24 -2.41 12.74 -10.45
N ALA A 25 -2.13 11.51 -10.88
CA ALA A 25 -0.80 11.10 -11.32
C ALA A 25 -0.31 11.91 -12.54
N GLY A 26 -1.20 12.12 -13.52
CA GLY A 26 -0.92 12.91 -14.71
C GLY A 26 -0.59 14.38 -14.39
N LEU A 27 -1.33 14.98 -13.46
CA LEU A 27 -1.03 16.34 -12.98
C LEU A 27 0.37 16.44 -12.38
N VAL A 28 0.78 15.47 -11.54
CA VAL A 28 2.14 15.45 -10.97
C VAL A 28 3.17 15.27 -12.08
N ALA A 29 2.97 14.34 -13.01
CA ALA A 29 3.90 14.09 -14.11
C ALA A 29 4.07 15.33 -15.01
N VAL A 30 2.97 15.99 -15.41
CA VAL A 30 3.01 17.22 -16.19
C VAL A 30 3.71 18.35 -15.42
N ASN A 31 3.43 18.51 -14.14
CA ASN A 31 4.10 19.51 -13.30
C ASN A 31 5.62 19.26 -13.21
N MET A 32 6.02 18.00 -13.16
CA MET A 32 7.44 17.63 -13.20
C MET A 32 8.09 17.90 -14.56
N LEU A 33 7.35 17.84 -15.67
CA LEU A 33 7.87 18.16 -17.00
C LEU A 33 7.97 19.68 -17.25
N ASN A 34 7.00 20.46 -16.78
CA ASN A 34 6.83 21.88 -17.15
C ASN A 34 7.53 22.91 -16.23
N ASN A 35 8.32 22.48 -15.24
CA ASN A 35 8.97 23.36 -14.24
C ASN A 35 8.03 24.23 -13.40
N THR A 36 6.76 23.88 -13.30
CA THR A 36 5.72 24.68 -12.66
C THR A 36 5.19 24.03 -11.39
N ILE A 37 6.01 23.94 -10.33
CA ILE A 37 5.45 23.61 -9.01
C ILE A 37 4.92 24.90 -8.40
N VAL A 38 3.71 25.30 -8.80
CA VAL A 38 2.99 26.39 -8.16
C VAL A 38 2.11 25.79 -7.05
N ASN A 39 1.96 26.47 -5.93
CA ASN A 39 1.11 26.06 -4.81
C ASN A 39 -0.31 25.62 -5.25
N LYS A 40 -0.86 26.26 -6.27
CA LYS A 40 -2.15 25.90 -6.87
C LYS A 40 -2.18 24.47 -7.44
N GLN A 41 -1.09 24.00 -8.03
CA GLN A 41 -1.01 22.65 -8.62
C GLN A 41 -0.90 21.57 -7.54
N ARG A 42 -0.19 21.85 -6.45
CA ARG A 42 -0.19 20.97 -5.26
C ARG A 42 -1.59 20.80 -4.70
N GLN A 43 -2.36 21.90 -4.59
CA GLN A 43 -3.74 21.85 -4.12
C GLN A 43 -4.63 21.02 -5.05
N LEU A 44 -4.46 21.11 -6.38
CA LEU A 44 -5.21 20.29 -7.34
C LEU A 44 -4.89 18.80 -7.22
N VAL A 45 -3.62 18.45 -7.03
CA VAL A 45 -3.20 17.04 -6.78
C VAL A 45 -3.83 16.52 -5.48
N LEU A 46 -3.77 17.29 -4.40
CA LEU A 46 -4.37 16.90 -3.12
C LEU A 46 -5.90 16.81 -3.21
N ALA A 47 -6.55 17.74 -3.93
CA ALA A 47 -8.00 17.72 -4.14
C ALA A 47 -8.42 16.49 -4.96
N SER A 48 -7.70 16.15 -6.05
CA SER A 48 -7.98 14.93 -6.82
C SER A 48 -7.75 13.66 -5.99
N ALA A 49 -6.69 13.63 -5.16
CA ALA A 49 -6.39 12.54 -4.26
C ALA A 49 -7.49 12.34 -3.21
N LEU A 50 -7.96 13.42 -2.58
CA LEU A 50 -9.05 13.40 -1.60
C LEU A 50 -10.36 12.93 -2.23
N ALA A 51 -10.71 13.45 -3.41
CA ALA A 51 -11.90 13.03 -4.13
C ALA A 51 -11.84 11.54 -4.52
N ALA A 52 -10.70 11.09 -5.04
CA ALA A 52 -10.48 9.68 -5.39
C ALA A 52 -10.55 8.77 -4.16
N ALA A 53 -9.88 9.13 -3.05
CA ALA A 53 -9.89 8.35 -1.82
C ALA A 53 -11.27 8.31 -1.17
N PHE A 54 -12.03 9.40 -1.23
CA PHE A 54 -13.41 9.44 -0.76
C PHE A 54 -14.31 8.49 -1.55
N MET A 55 -14.28 8.57 -2.89
CA MET A 55 -15.03 7.65 -3.75
C MET A 55 -14.60 6.19 -3.54
N HIS A 56 -13.29 5.94 -3.44
CA HIS A 56 -12.74 4.61 -3.16
C HIS A 56 -13.25 4.06 -1.81
N THR A 57 -13.32 4.91 -0.79
CA THR A 57 -13.89 4.53 0.52
C THR A 57 -15.36 4.11 0.38
N LEU A 58 -16.16 4.86 -0.39
CA LEU A 58 -17.56 4.51 -0.63
C LEU A 58 -17.70 3.15 -1.35
N LEU A 59 -16.81 2.85 -2.30
CA LEU A 59 -16.80 1.55 -2.99
C LEU A 59 -16.44 0.40 -2.05
N VAL A 60 -15.44 0.58 -1.18
CA VAL A 60 -15.06 -0.41 -0.17
C VAL A 60 -16.19 -0.63 0.85
N LEU A 61 -16.84 0.45 1.30
CA LEU A 61 -17.99 0.35 2.21
C LEU A 61 -19.18 -0.36 1.55
N HIS A 62 -19.43 -0.13 0.26
CA HIS A 62 -20.45 -0.85 -0.48
C HIS A 62 -20.16 -2.36 -0.53
N SER A 63 -18.92 -2.74 -0.87
CA SER A 63 -18.49 -4.14 -0.88
C SER A 63 -18.60 -4.79 0.51
N TYR A 64 -18.25 -4.05 1.57
CA TYR A 64 -18.41 -4.51 2.95
C TYR A 64 -19.89 -4.75 3.32
N ASN A 65 -20.79 -3.84 2.93
CA ASN A 65 -22.23 -4.00 3.21
C ASN A 65 -22.84 -5.21 2.52
N ILE A 66 -22.37 -5.57 1.31
CA ILE A 66 -22.84 -6.76 0.59
C ILE A 66 -22.25 -8.03 1.23
N ASN A 67 -20.96 -8.06 1.46
CA ASN A 67 -20.22 -9.26 1.84
C ASN A 67 -20.15 -9.49 3.35
N GLN A 68 -20.48 -8.48 4.18
CA GLN A 68 -20.36 -8.48 5.65
C GLN A 68 -18.93 -8.82 6.14
N MET A 69 -17.95 -8.78 5.24
CA MET A 69 -16.53 -9.04 5.51
C MET A 69 -15.67 -7.96 4.85
N ILE A 70 -14.61 -7.57 5.55
CA ILE A 70 -13.59 -6.68 5.01
C ILE A 70 -12.64 -7.54 4.16
N ALA A 71 -12.69 -7.37 2.84
CA ALA A 71 -11.73 -7.99 1.92
C ALA A 71 -11.70 -9.54 1.97
N ASN A 72 -12.79 -10.18 1.58
CA ASN A 72 -12.94 -11.65 1.53
C ASN A 72 -12.16 -12.32 0.38
N ASP A 73 -11.91 -11.60 -0.72
CA ASP A 73 -11.19 -12.08 -1.90
C ASP A 73 -9.88 -11.31 -2.17
N PHE A 74 -9.12 -11.79 -3.16
CA PHE A 74 -7.84 -11.19 -3.55
C PHE A 74 -7.98 -9.73 -4.02
N PHE A 75 -8.98 -9.44 -4.85
CA PHE A 75 -9.15 -8.13 -5.46
C PHE A 75 -9.69 -7.09 -4.47
N SER A 76 -10.64 -7.48 -3.63
CA SER A 76 -11.14 -6.63 -2.53
C SER A 76 -10.04 -6.28 -1.54
N MET A 77 -9.15 -7.24 -1.24
CA MET A 77 -8.00 -7.06 -0.39
C MET A 77 -6.99 -6.08 -1.03
N LEU A 78 -6.70 -6.27 -2.32
CA LEU A 78 -5.80 -5.37 -3.06
C LEU A 78 -6.37 -3.95 -3.09
N SER A 79 -7.66 -3.80 -3.36
CA SER A 79 -8.37 -2.51 -3.35
C SER A 79 -8.26 -1.83 -1.98
N LEU A 80 -8.51 -2.55 -0.90
CA LEU A 80 -8.43 -2.02 0.46
C LEU A 80 -6.99 -1.56 0.82
N VAL A 81 -5.98 -2.37 0.48
CA VAL A 81 -4.58 -2.00 0.70
C VAL A 81 -4.23 -0.71 -0.04
N PHE A 82 -4.63 -0.56 -1.31
CA PHE A 82 -4.34 0.66 -2.06
C PHE A 82 -5.18 1.86 -1.61
N LEU A 83 -6.37 1.66 -1.04
CA LEU A 83 -7.10 2.70 -0.34
C LEU A 83 -6.29 3.21 0.86
N VAL A 84 -5.82 2.30 1.73
CA VAL A 84 -5.01 2.68 2.90
C VAL A 84 -3.71 3.37 2.48
N ILE A 85 -3.02 2.86 1.44
CA ILE A 85 -1.83 3.52 0.87
C ILE A 85 -2.16 4.95 0.40
N SER A 86 -3.29 5.14 -0.29
CA SER A 86 -3.72 6.47 -0.75
C SER A 86 -4.04 7.42 0.40
N LEU A 87 -4.66 6.94 1.47
CA LEU A 87 -4.93 7.72 2.68
C LEU A 87 -3.63 8.10 3.41
N LEU A 88 -2.68 7.18 3.53
CA LEU A 88 -1.35 7.43 4.11
C LEU A 88 -0.56 8.43 3.26
N PHE A 89 -0.61 8.30 1.94
CA PHE A 89 -0.04 9.28 1.02
C PHE A 89 -0.62 10.68 1.27
N ILE A 90 -1.94 10.81 1.30
CA ILE A 90 -2.62 12.09 1.54
C ILE A 90 -2.19 12.67 2.88
N ALA A 91 -2.25 11.89 3.96
CA ALA A 91 -1.84 12.32 5.31
C ALA A 91 -0.39 12.84 5.33
N THR A 92 0.53 12.16 4.63
CA THR A 92 1.93 12.55 4.54
C THR A 92 2.12 13.79 3.66
N ALA A 93 1.39 13.89 2.55
CA ALA A 93 1.49 14.98 1.59
C ALA A 93 1.01 16.34 2.13
N PHE A 94 0.21 16.36 3.19
CA PHE A 94 -0.13 17.61 3.90
C PHE A 94 1.09 18.23 4.60
N SER A 95 1.99 17.43 5.14
CA SER A 95 3.11 17.88 5.96
C SER A 95 4.48 17.77 5.27
N GLN A 96 4.60 16.95 4.24
CA GLN A 96 5.86 16.67 3.55
C GLN A 96 5.70 16.79 2.02
N PRO A 97 6.72 17.22 1.29
CA PRO A 97 6.67 17.34 -0.17
C PRO A 97 6.89 15.95 -0.83
N VAL A 98 5.89 15.07 -0.71
CA VAL A 98 5.94 13.68 -1.22
C VAL A 98 5.07 13.48 -2.45
N GLU A 99 4.63 14.55 -3.13
CA GLU A 99 3.70 14.50 -4.25
C GLU A 99 4.17 13.58 -5.39
N THR A 100 5.48 13.43 -5.54
CA THR A 100 6.09 12.53 -6.54
C THR A 100 5.73 11.07 -6.36
N LEU A 101 5.42 10.63 -5.14
CA LEU A 101 4.94 9.26 -4.87
C LEU A 101 3.61 8.98 -5.57
N ALA A 102 2.79 10.01 -5.83
CA ALA A 102 1.52 9.85 -6.53
C ALA A 102 1.69 9.26 -7.94
N ILE A 103 2.84 9.47 -8.60
CA ILE A 103 3.14 8.90 -9.92
C ILE A 103 3.12 7.37 -9.90
N ILE A 104 3.48 6.76 -8.78
CA ILE A 104 3.46 5.31 -8.61
C ILE A 104 2.16 4.88 -7.91
N VAL A 105 1.84 5.49 -6.78
CA VAL A 105 0.70 5.09 -5.94
C VAL A 105 -0.62 5.16 -6.70
N PHE A 106 -0.90 6.24 -7.40
CA PHE A 106 -2.20 6.45 -8.02
C PHE A 106 -2.52 5.52 -9.20
N PRO A 107 -1.61 5.24 -10.14
CA PRO A 107 -1.87 4.23 -11.17
C PRO A 107 -2.15 2.85 -10.59
N PHE A 108 -1.40 2.42 -9.57
CA PHE A 108 -1.67 1.15 -8.91
C PHE A 108 -3.00 1.16 -8.15
N SER A 109 -3.38 2.28 -7.51
CA SER A 109 -4.70 2.43 -6.87
C SER A 109 -5.82 2.37 -7.90
N ALA A 110 -5.65 2.99 -9.07
CA ALA A 110 -6.60 2.92 -10.17
C ALA A 110 -6.78 1.48 -10.68
N ILE A 111 -5.67 0.76 -10.89
CA ILE A 111 -5.71 -0.66 -11.28
C ILE A 111 -6.42 -1.50 -10.23
N ALA A 112 -6.08 -1.32 -8.95
CA ALA A 112 -6.70 -2.07 -7.85
C ALA A 112 -8.21 -1.87 -7.76
N VAL A 113 -8.68 -0.64 -7.96
CA VAL A 113 -10.14 -0.33 -8.00
C VAL A 113 -10.79 -0.98 -9.22
N LEU A 114 -10.18 -0.89 -10.41
CA LEU A 114 -10.74 -1.45 -11.64
C LEU A 114 -10.80 -2.98 -11.61
N LEU A 115 -9.81 -3.65 -11.03
CA LEU A 115 -9.78 -5.10 -10.88
C LEU A 115 -10.90 -5.63 -9.97
N ASN A 116 -11.52 -4.77 -9.18
CA ASN A 116 -12.66 -5.13 -8.33
C ASN A 116 -14.02 -5.11 -9.07
N ILE A 117 -14.05 -4.65 -10.33
CA ILE A 117 -15.27 -4.68 -11.16
C ILE A 117 -15.63 -6.13 -11.48
N GLY A 118 -16.88 -6.51 -11.22
CA GLY A 118 -17.40 -7.85 -11.55
C GLY A 118 -16.95 -8.96 -10.61
N ASN A 119 -16.12 -8.68 -9.59
CA ASN A 119 -15.65 -9.67 -8.63
C ASN A 119 -16.40 -9.64 -7.30
N SER A 120 -17.63 -9.11 -7.29
CA SER A 120 -18.51 -9.16 -6.11
C SER A 120 -18.95 -10.60 -5.89
N ILE A 121 -18.11 -11.44 -5.29
CA ILE A 121 -18.47 -12.78 -4.85
C ILE A 121 -19.24 -12.60 -3.54
N PRO A 122 -20.54 -12.92 -3.49
CA PRO A 122 -21.28 -12.86 -2.23
C PRO A 122 -20.63 -13.80 -1.22
N ALA A 123 -20.40 -13.31 0.00
CA ALA A 123 -19.90 -14.16 1.07
C ALA A 123 -20.92 -15.31 1.30
N THR A 124 -20.50 -16.53 1.08
CA THR A 124 -21.32 -17.73 1.26
C THR A 124 -21.54 -18.07 2.73
N THR A 125 -20.83 -17.41 3.64
CA THR A 125 -20.90 -17.64 5.09
C THR A 125 -20.86 -16.33 5.86
N ASN A 126 -21.84 -16.10 6.74
CA ASN A 126 -21.80 -15.08 7.77
C ASN A 126 -20.80 -15.52 8.85
N VAL A 127 -19.52 -15.24 8.65
CA VAL A 127 -18.49 -15.49 9.67
C VAL A 127 -18.51 -14.30 10.62
N ASN A 128 -19.07 -14.48 11.80
CA ASN A 128 -18.87 -13.55 12.90
C ASN A 128 -17.39 -13.66 13.33
N LEU A 129 -16.57 -12.76 12.79
CA LEU A 129 -15.16 -12.67 13.18
C LEU A 129 -15.07 -12.21 14.64
N ASP A 130 -14.33 -12.95 15.44
CA ASP A 130 -13.98 -12.51 16.79
C ASP A 130 -13.28 -11.15 16.74
N SER A 131 -13.56 -10.28 17.72
CA SER A 131 -12.97 -8.94 17.80
C SER A 131 -11.44 -8.95 17.79
N ALA A 132 -10.82 -9.97 18.39
CA ALA A 132 -9.39 -10.17 18.39
C ALA A 132 -8.83 -10.40 16.97
N LEU A 133 -9.51 -11.23 16.16
CA LEU A 133 -9.14 -11.48 14.77
C LEU A 133 -9.33 -10.23 13.90
N GLN A 134 -10.36 -9.42 14.16
CA GLN A 134 -10.57 -8.15 13.46
C GLN A 134 -9.41 -7.18 13.71
N VAL A 135 -8.94 -7.05 14.97
CA VAL A 135 -7.77 -6.22 15.32
C VAL A 135 -6.51 -6.71 14.60
N HIS A 136 -6.28 -8.03 14.59
CA HIS A 136 -5.15 -8.62 13.85
C HIS A 136 -5.19 -8.27 12.36
N ILE A 137 -6.35 -8.39 11.72
CA ILE A 137 -6.53 -8.08 10.29
C ILE A 137 -6.24 -6.60 10.03
N ILE A 138 -6.77 -5.69 10.83
CA ILE A 138 -6.57 -4.24 10.67
C ILE A 138 -5.08 -3.89 10.84
N LEU A 139 -4.42 -4.37 11.89
CA LEU A 139 -2.99 -4.15 12.12
C LEU A 139 -2.14 -4.67 10.95
N SER A 140 -2.47 -5.84 10.43
CA SER A 140 -1.79 -6.46 9.29
C SER A 140 -1.94 -5.61 8.02
N ILE A 141 -3.15 -5.15 7.71
CA ILE A 141 -3.42 -4.32 6.52
C ILE A 141 -2.68 -2.98 6.62
N VAL A 142 -2.76 -2.30 7.76
CA VAL A 142 -2.10 -1.00 7.95
C VAL A 142 -0.58 -1.14 7.91
N SER A 143 -0.03 -2.17 8.56
CA SER A 143 1.41 -2.48 8.51
C SER A 143 1.87 -2.76 7.08
N TYR A 144 1.17 -3.65 6.38
CA TYR A 144 1.46 -3.98 4.98
C TYR A 144 1.43 -2.73 4.09
N SER A 145 0.42 -1.88 4.25
CA SER A 145 0.29 -0.64 3.47
C SER A 145 1.43 0.33 3.72
N LEU A 146 1.86 0.52 4.98
CA LEU A 146 3.02 1.36 5.32
C LEU A 146 4.31 0.81 4.71
N LEU A 147 4.55 -0.50 4.81
CA LEU A 147 5.73 -1.13 4.24
C LEU A 147 5.71 -1.09 2.69
N SER A 148 4.52 -1.09 2.07
CA SER A 148 4.36 -0.84 0.63
C SER A 148 4.74 0.60 0.25
N VAL A 149 4.30 1.59 1.04
CA VAL A 149 4.73 3.00 0.85
C VAL A 149 6.25 3.11 0.96
N ALA A 150 6.87 2.45 1.94
CA ALA A 150 8.32 2.40 2.07
C ALA A 150 9.00 1.78 0.84
N ALA A 151 8.45 0.69 0.28
CA ALA A 151 8.97 0.07 -0.93
C ALA A 151 8.85 1.00 -2.15
N PHE A 152 7.72 1.70 -2.33
CA PHE A 152 7.57 2.71 -3.39
C PHE A 152 8.55 3.87 -3.20
N GLN A 153 8.74 4.34 -1.97
CA GLN A 153 9.71 5.41 -1.67
C GLN A 153 11.14 4.96 -1.94
N ALA A 154 11.48 3.69 -1.68
CA ALA A 154 12.78 3.12 -1.98
C ALA A 154 13.11 3.15 -3.49
N ILE A 155 12.10 3.10 -4.39
CA ILE A 155 12.30 3.27 -5.84
C ILE A 155 12.89 4.65 -6.12
N PHE A 156 12.28 5.70 -5.57
CA PHE A 156 12.76 7.08 -5.78
C PHE A 156 14.15 7.31 -5.17
N VAL A 157 14.40 6.80 -3.96
CA VAL A 157 15.73 6.85 -3.32
C VAL A 157 16.77 6.16 -4.21
N SER A 158 16.45 4.97 -4.75
CA SER A 158 17.36 4.22 -5.63
C SER A 158 17.69 4.97 -6.91
N ILE A 159 16.67 5.53 -7.59
CA ILE A 159 16.86 6.29 -8.82
C ILE A 159 17.67 7.56 -8.55
N GLN A 160 17.33 8.29 -7.49
CA GLN A 160 17.99 9.55 -7.14
C GLN A 160 19.45 9.33 -6.79
N GLU A 161 19.75 8.34 -5.94
CA GLU A 161 21.13 8.02 -5.55
C GLU A 161 21.98 7.62 -6.75
N LYS A 162 21.45 6.74 -7.64
CA LYS A 162 22.15 6.31 -8.85
C LYS A 162 22.50 7.49 -9.76
N GLN A 163 21.56 8.39 -10.05
CA GLN A 163 21.83 9.52 -10.94
C GLN A 163 22.75 10.58 -10.32
N LEU A 164 22.68 10.76 -8.99
CA LEU A 164 23.62 11.62 -8.29
C LEU A 164 25.06 11.04 -8.33
N HIS A 165 25.18 9.72 -8.21
CA HIS A 165 26.47 9.03 -8.32
C HIS A 165 27.08 9.17 -9.73
N ASP A 166 26.24 8.99 -10.76
CA ASP A 166 26.65 9.08 -12.17
C ASP A 166 26.92 10.53 -12.65
N ARG A 167 26.74 11.53 -11.76
CA ARG A 167 26.92 12.97 -12.05
C ARG A 167 26.12 13.49 -13.24
N HIS A 168 25.03 12.82 -13.60
CA HIS A 168 24.09 13.22 -14.64
C HIS A 168 22.69 13.40 -14.06
N PRO A 169 22.46 14.45 -13.22
CA PRO A 169 21.13 14.70 -12.68
C PRO A 169 20.20 15.09 -13.82
N GLY A 170 19.36 14.17 -14.25
CA GLY A 170 18.29 14.44 -15.21
C GLY A 170 17.30 15.46 -14.64
N ARG A 171 16.50 16.09 -15.52
CA ARG A 171 15.47 17.08 -15.13
C ARG A 171 14.51 16.57 -14.05
N PHE A 172 14.26 15.28 -14.01
CA PHE A 172 13.39 14.62 -13.03
C PHE A 172 13.94 14.71 -11.60
N ILE A 173 15.24 14.49 -11.41
CA ILE A 173 15.89 14.45 -10.09
C ILE A 173 16.01 15.81 -9.43
N GLY A 174 16.26 16.87 -10.22
CA GLY A 174 16.30 18.23 -9.68
C GLY A 174 15.00 18.70 -9.01
N ARG A 175 13.93 17.91 -9.12
CA ARG A 175 12.58 18.21 -8.59
C ARG A 175 12.16 17.29 -7.45
N LEU A 176 12.91 16.23 -7.22
CA LEU A 176 12.70 15.39 -6.05
C LEU A 176 13.18 16.15 -4.80
N PRO A 177 12.54 15.91 -3.65
CA PRO A 177 13.07 16.35 -2.38
C PRO A 177 14.52 15.87 -2.22
N SER A 178 15.28 16.50 -1.33
CA SER A 178 16.68 16.09 -1.09
C SER A 178 16.75 14.59 -0.73
N LEU A 179 17.79 13.89 -1.20
CA LEU A 179 17.99 12.47 -0.93
C LEU A 179 17.95 12.18 0.58
N GLN A 180 18.52 13.07 1.39
CA GLN A 180 18.53 12.96 2.85
C GLN A 180 17.11 12.98 3.44
N LEU A 181 16.22 13.85 2.93
CA LEU A 181 14.83 13.88 3.35
C LEU A 181 14.11 12.60 2.95
N MET A 182 14.30 12.15 1.70
CA MET A 182 13.70 10.91 1.20
C MET A 182 14.12 9.68 2.02
N GLU A 183 15.40 9.56 2.35
CA GLU A 183 15.90 8.51 3.25
C GLU A 183 15.29 8.61 4.65
N THR A 184 15.22 9.81 5.21
CA THR A 184 14.65 10.03 6.55
C THR A 184 13.19 9.60 6.61
N LEU A 185 12.40 9.96 5.59
CA LEU A 185 11.00 9.55 5.47
C LEU A 185 10.88 8.04 5.29
N LEU A 186 11.73 7.42 4.44
CA LEU A 186 11.78 5.98 4.25
C LEU A 186 11.96 5.25 5.60
N PHE A 187 12.97 5.64 6.38
CA PHE A 187 13.24 5.00 7.66
C PHE A 187 12.15 5.26 8.71
N ARG A 188 11.49 6.42 8.70
CA ARG A 188 10.33 6.70 9.57
C ARG A 188 9.17 5.76 9.24
N VAL A 189 8.82 5.65 7.97
CA VAL A 189 7.72 4.77 7.52
C VAL A 189 8.06 3.31 7.81
N LEU A 190 9.30 2.85 7.57
CA LEU A 190 9.78 1.51 7.92
C LEU A 190 9.67 1.24 9.42
N SER A 191 10.04 2.21 10.28
CA SER A 191 9.98 2.03 11.73
C SER A 191 8.54 1.86 12.24
N VAL A 192 7.61 2.69 11.76
CA VAL A 192 6.19 2.57 12.12
C VAL A 192 5.61 1.28 11.54
N GLY A 193 5.93 0.96 10.27
CA GLY A 193 5.48 -0.27 9.62
C GLY A 193 5.96 -1.52 10.36
N LEU A 194 7.23 -1.56 10.79
CA LEU A 194 7.78 -2.66 11.57
C LEU A 194 7.13 -2.77 12.96
N ALA A 195 6.87 -1.64 13.64
CA ALA A 195 6.18 -1.66 14.93
C ALA A 195 4.76 -2.26 14.80
N LEU A 196 4.01 -1.86 13.77
CA LEU A 196 2.69 -2.45 13.49
C LEU A 196 2.78 -3.92 13.06
N LEU A 197 3.79 -4.31 12.27
CA LEU A 197 4.03 -5.70 11.93
C LEU A 197 4.32 -6.55 13.17
N THR A 198 5.07 -5.99 14.13
CA THR A 198 5.32 -6.66 15.43
C THR A 198 4.02 -6.88 16.19
N LEU A 199 3.15 -5.86 16.26
CA LEU A 199 1.84 -5.98 16.90
C LEU A 199 0.94 -6.97 16.15
N ALA A 200 0.96 -6.95 14.82
CA ALA A 200 0.21 -7.90 14.00
C ALA A 200 0.68 -9.35 14.24
N LEU A 201 1.99 -9.60 14.26
CA LEU A 201 2.53 -10.92 14.56
C LEU A 201 2.18 -11.33 16.00
N ALA A 202 2.33 -10.44 16.98
CA ALA A 202 2.00 -10.73 18.38
C ALA A 202 0.52 -11.11 18.54
N THR A 203 -0.40 -10.33 17.95
CA THR A 203 -1.84 -10.66 17.97
C THR A 203 -2.14 -11.95 17.24
N GLY A 204 -1.46 -12.26 16.13
CA GLY A 204 -1.56 -13.54 15.44
C GLY A 204 -1.14 -14.69 16.34
N PHE A 205 -0.02 -14.59 17.05
CA PHE A 205 0.45 -15.62 17.97
C PHE A 205 -0.45 -15.83 19.19
N ILE A 206 -1.12 -14.78 19.66
CA ILE A 206 -1.97 -14.84 20.87
C ILE A 206 -3.37 -15.38 20.56
N PHE A 207 -3.94 -15.02 19.41
CA PHE A 207 -5.36 -15.22 19.13
C PHE A 207 -5.67 -16.28 18.07
N LEU A 208 -4.67 -16.81 17.35
CA LEU A 208 -4.87 -17.89 16.38
C LEU A 208 -4.47 -19.21 17.01
N ASP A 209 -5.44 -20.12 17.22
CA ASP A 209 -5.22 -21.42 17.88
C ASP A 209 -4.29 -22.34 17.11
N ASP A 210 -4.20 -22.21 15.77
CA ASP A 210 -3.42 -23.10 14.89
C ASP A 210 -2.61 -22.30 13.85
N ILE A 211 -1.56 -21.60 14.33
CA ILE A 211 -0.67 -20.74 13.50
C ILE A 211 0.11 -21.57 12.47
N PHE A 212 0.36 -22.84 12.76
CA PHE A 212 1.10 -23.76 11.91
C PHE A 212 0.19 -24.72 11.14
N ALA A 213 -1.14 -24.52 11.14
CA ALA A 213 -2.01 -25.22 10.22
C ALA A 213 -1.50 -25.05 8.78
N GLN A 214 -1.53 -26.13 7.98
CA GLN A 214 -0.88 -26.18 6.65
C GLN A 214 -1.20 -24.99 5.74
N HIS A 215 -2.40 -24.39 5.91
CA HIS A 215 -2.84 -23.24 5.09
C HIS A 215 -2.30 -21.87 5.57
N ILE A 216 -1.75 -21.78 6.79
CA ILE A 216 -1.32 -20.53 7.42
C ILE A 216 0.20 -20.52 7.64
N ALA A 217 0.83 -21.66 7.80
CA ALA A 217 2.25 -21.80 8.16
C ALA A 217 3.18 -20.99 7.23
N HIS A 218 3.00 -21.07 5.92
CA HIS A 218 3.84 -20.33 4.97
C HIS A 218 3.67 -18.81 5.08
N LYS A 219 2.46 -18.31 5.40
CA LYS A 219 2.20 -16.88 5.63
C LYS A 219 2.95 -16.42 6.87
N THR A 220 2.87 -17.18 7.95
CA THR A 220 3.52 -16.88 9.23
C THR A 220 5.05 -16.87 9.06
N VAL A 221 5.63 -17.90 8.44
CA VAL A 221 7.08 -18.00 8.21
C VAL A 221 7.59 -16.83 7.35
N LEU A 222 6.92 -16.51 6.24
CA LEU A 222 7.32 -15.41 5.36
C LEU A 222 7.15 -14.03 6.04
N SER A 223 6.14 -13.86 6.89
CA SER A 223 5.95 -12.62 7.64
C SER A 223 7.02 -12.46 8.73
N ILE A 224 7.41 -13.53 9.42
CA ILE A 224 8.54 -13.52 10.37
C ILE A 224 9.85 -13.22 9.64
N LEU A 225 10.08 -13.82 8.47
CA LEU A 225 11.25 -13.53 7.65
C LEU A 225 11.30 -12.05 7.24
N ALA A 226 10.18 -11.49 6.77
CA ALA A 226 10.07 -10.08 6.47
C ALA A 226 10.38 -9.21 7.70
N TRP A 227 9.83 -9.57 8.85
CA TRP A 227 10.08 -8.87 10.11
C TRP A 227 11.59 -8.89 10.46
N LEU A 228 12.26 -10.04 10.37
CA LEU A 228 13.70 -10.15 10.61
C LEU A 228 14.51 -9.26 9.65
N VAL A 229 14.15 -9.23 8.37
CA VAL A 229 14.81 -8.40 7.36
C VAL A 229 14.66 -6.91 7.69
N PHE A 230 13.46 -6.45 8.02
CA PHE A 230 13.22 -5.05 8.39
C PHE A 230 13.86 -4.68 9.74
N ALA A 231 13.82 -5.57 10.73
CA ALA A 231 14.48 -5.36 12.02
C ALA A 231 15.99 -5.23 11.85
N THR A 232 16.60 -6.11 11.04
CA THR A 232 18.04 -6.04 10.70
C THR A 232 18.37 -4.75 9.95
N LEU A 233 17.51 -4.30 9.02
CA LEU A 233 17.69 -3.03 8.32
C LEU A 233 17.70 -1.84 9.28
N LEU A 234 16.71 -1.75 10.19
CA LEU A 234 16.62 -0.66 11.16
C LEU A 234 17.76 -0.70 12.17
N TRP A 235 18.13 -1.90 12.64
CA TRP A 235 19.33 -2.06 13.47
C TRP A 235 20.60 -1.63 12.74
N GLY A 236 20.79 -2.05 11.49
CA GLY A 236 21.91 -1.66 10.65
C GLY A 236 21.94 -0.14 10.36
N ARG A 237 20.77 0.51 10.25
CA ARG A 237 20.69 1.97 10.16
C ARG A 237 21.22 2.64 11.42
N HIS A 238 20.78 2.16 12.58
CA HIS A 238 21.13 2.76 13.87
C HIS A 238 22.59 2.50 14.24
N SER A 239 23.08 1.26 14.09
CA SER A 239 24.40 0.84 14.59
C SER A 239 25.51 0.97 13.56
N LEU A 240 25.21 0.76 12.26
CA LEU A 240 26.20 0.70 11.18
C LEU A 240 26.04 1.83 10.14
N GLY A 241 25.06 2.73 10.35
CA GLY A 241 24.83 3.84 9.44
C GLY A 241 24.35 3.43 8.04
N TRP A 242 23.67 2.29 7.91
CA TRP A 242 23.16 1.84 6.59
C TRP A 242 22.22 2.85 5.97
N ARG A 243 22.47 3.17 4.68
CA ARG A 243 21.69 4.12 3.87
C ARG A 243 21.85 3.80 2.39
N GLY A 244 21.17 4.59 1.54
CA GLY A 244 21.29 4.50 0.09
C GLY A 244 20.91 3.14 -0.46
N GLN A 245 21.63 2.63 -1.46
CA GLN A 245 21.35 1.35 -2.13
C GLN A 245 21.30 0.16 -1.18
N LYS A 246 22.07 0.20 -0.08
CA LYS A 246 22.01 -0.88 0.91
C LYS A 246 20.64 -0.92 1.60
N ALA A 247 20.15 0.24 2.04
CA ALA A 247 18.81 0.34 2.63
C ALA A 247 17.71 -0.08 1.63
N VAL A 248 17.82 0.37 0.39
CA VAL A 248 16.89 0.01 -0.70
C VAL A 248 16.83 -1.49 -0.91
N LYS A 249 17.97 -2.18 -1.04
CA LYS A 249 18.02 -3.64 -1.24
C LYS A 249 17.36 -4.41 -0.10
N TRP A 250 17.62 -4.04 1.14
CA TRP A 250 17.00 -4.64 2.31
C TRP A 250 15.49 -4.36 2.38
N THR A 251 15.06 -3.14 2.02
CA THR A 251 13.64 -2.79 1.93
C THR A 251 12.91 -3.67 0.91
N TYR A 252 13.49 -3.86 -0.27
CA TYR A 252 12.89 -4.74 -1.29
C TYR A 252 12.86 -6.20 -0.86
N GLY A 253 13.92 -6.71 -0.21
CA GLY A 253 13.97 -8.08 0.29
C GLY A 253 12.88 -8.35 1.31
N GLY A 254 12.71 -7.46 2.30
CA GLY A 254 11.65 -7.55 3.29
C GLY A 254 10.26 -7.42 2.70
N TYR A 255 10.06 -6.45 1.80
CA TYR A 255 8.77 -6.25 1.14
C TYR A 255 8.39 -7.41 0.22
N PHE A 256 9.32 -7.98 -0.53
CA PHE A 256 9.08 -9.13 -1.37
C PHE A 256 8.65 -10.36 -0.55
N SER A 257 9.31 -10.62 0.59
CA SER A 257 8.89 -11.68 1.51
C SER A 257 7.48 -11.45 2.03
N LEU A 258 7.16 -10.21 2.43
CA LEU A 258 5.83 -9.85 2.92
C LEU A 258 4.76 -9.94 1.83
N MET A 259 5.09 -9.53 0.60
CA MET A 259 4.21 -9.65 -0.56
C MET A 259 3.86 -11.12 -0.86
N LEU A 260 4.85 -12.02 -0.81
CA LEU A 260 4.62 -13.45 -0.97
C LEU A 260 3.77 -14.03 0.16
N ALA A 261 3.99 -13.59 1.41
CA ALA A 261 3.20 -14.03 2.56
C ALA A 261 1.71 -13.71 2.38
N TYR A 262 1.41 -12.51 1.90
CA TYR A 262 0.04 -11.99 1.87
C TYR A 262 -0.68 -12.29 0.55
N PHE A 263 -0.11 -11.88 -0.57
CA PHE A 263 -0.72 -12.03 -1.89
C PHE A 263 -0.40 -13.37 -2.55
N GLY A 264 0.80 -13.92 -2.33
CA GLY A 264 1.23 -15.15 -2.97
C GLY A 264 0.29 -16.32 -2.66
N SER A 265 -0.13 -16.47 -1.42
CA SER A 265 -1.02 -17.55 -1.01
C SER A 265 -2.43 -17.39 -1.57
N LYS A 266 -3.01 -16.18 -1.52
CA LYS A 266 -4.34 -15.92 -2.09
C LYS A 266 -4.34 -16.01 -3.62
N PHE A 267 -3.30 -15.50 -4.27
CA PHE A 267 -3.13 -15.61 -5.71
C PHE A 267 -3.10 -17.07 -6.17
N VAL A 268 -2.30 -17.91 -5.52
CA VAL A 268 -2.19 -19.33 -5.88
C VAL A 268 -3.50 -20.06 -5.61
N LEU A 269 -4.12 -19.86 -4.46
CA LEU A 269 -5.36 -20.56 -4.11
C LEU A 269 -6.53 -20.16 -5.00
N GLN A 270 -6.75 -18.86 -5.22
CA GLN A 270 -7.94 -18.37 -5.93
C GLN A 270 -7.77 -18.36 -7.45
N LEU A 271 -6.60 -17.94 -7.99
CA LEU A 271 -6.41 -17.75 -9.42
C LEU A 271 -5.76 -18.95 -10.11
N VAL A 272 -4.93 -19.74 -9.40
CA VAL A 272 -4.26 -20.89 -10.00
C VAL A 272 -4.99 -22.19 -9.69
N LEU A 273 -5.44 -22.39 -8.45
CA LEU A 273 -6.09 -23.63 -8.02
C LEU A 273 -7.64 -23.57 -8.05
N ASN A 274 -8.23 -22.40 -8.35
CA ASN A 274 -9.69 -22.18 -8.37
C ASN A 274 -10.39 -22.68 -7.08
N GLN A 275 -9.71 -22.64 -5.94
CA GLN A 275 -10.26 -23.00 -4.63
C GLN A 275 -10.67 -21.70 -3.92
N SER A 276 -11.98 -21.55 -3.73
CA SER A 276 -12.59 -20.43 -2.98
C SER A 276 -12.61 -20.71 -1.48
#